data_31227f204f278ef41b0fd08097cf7a2e
#
_entry.id   31227f204f278ef41b0fd08097cf7a2e
#
_cell.length_a   1.000
_cell.length_b   1.000
_cell.length_c   1.000
_cell.angle_alpha   90.00
_cell.angle_beta   90.00
_cell.angle_gamma   90.00
#
_symmetry.space_group_name_H-M   'P 1'
#
loop_
_entity.id
_entity.type
_entity.pdbx_description
1 polymer ?
#
loop_
_entity_poly.entity_id
_entity_poly.type
_entity_poly.pdbx_seq_one_letter_code
_entity_poly.pdbx_strand_id
1 'polypeptide(L)'
;MIKARIWSGALALVALVSLPLQAAEPVKVGSKIDTEGALLGNIILQVLESHGVKTVNKIQLGTTPVVRGAITAGELDIYPEYTGNGAFFFKDENDPAWKNAQQGYEKVKTLDAQKNKLIWLTPAPANNTWTIAVRQDLAEKNHLTSLADLSAWLQKGGDFKLAASAEFIERPDALPAFEKAYGFKLKQSQLLSLAGAIRR
;
A
#
# COMPACT_ATOMS: atom_id res chain seq x y z
N MET A 1 37.24 84.48 9.20
CA MET A 1 36.44 83.52 10.01
C MET A 1 35.73 82.58 9.04
N ILE A 2 36.29 81.34 8.81
CA ILE A 2 35.79 80.37 7.85
C ILE A 2 35.18 79.19 8.68
N LYS A 3 33.86 79.03 8.57
CA LYS A 3 33.15 77.87 9.24
C LYS A 3 33.21 76.66 8.38
N ALA A 4 33.94 75.67 8.81
CA ALA A 4 33.94 74.32 8.19
C ALA A 4 32.67 73.56 8.58
N ARG A 5 31.89 73.06 7.57
CA ARG A 5 30.73 72.17 7.75
C ARG A 5 31.25 70.74 7.58
N ILE A 6 31.19 70.00 8.68
CA ILE A 6 31.50 68.58 8.68
C ILE A 6 30.23 67.80 8.21
N TRP A 7 30.32 67.16 7.08
CA TRP A 7 29.27 66.23 6.62
C TRP A 7 29.57 64.84 7.20
N SER A 8 28.73 64.44 8.13
CA SER A 8 28.74 63.03 8.65
C SER A 8 27.98 62.16 7.66
N GLY A 9 28.73 61.43 6.84
CA GLY A 9 28.16 60.37 6.00
C GLY A 9 27.84 59.13 6.84
N ALA A 10 26.58 58.82 7.05
CA ALA A 10 26.15 57.54 7.66
C ALA A 10 26.26 56.42 6.62
N LEU A 11 27.26 55.55 6.79
CA LEU A 11 27.38 54.32 6.03
C LEU A 11 26.34 53.33 6.59
N ALA A 12 25.24 53.14 5.88
CA ALA A 12 24.28 52.07 6.18
C ALA A 12 24.86 50.73 5.73
N LEU A 13 25.31 49.94 6.69
CA LEU A 13 25.79 48.54 6.47
C LEU A 13 24.56 47.68 6.27
N VAL A 14 24.21 47.34 5.02
CA VAL A 14 23.17 46.34 4.69
C VAL A 14 23.75 44.98 4.97
N ALA A 15 23.44 44.41 6.14
CA ALA A 15 23.73 43.01 6.45
C ALA A 15 22.82 42.11 5.61
N LEU A 16 23.33 41.55 4.53
CA LEU A 16 22.68 40.46 3.80
C LEU A 16 22.60 39.26 4.75
N VAL A 17 21.44 39.03 5.37
CA VAL A 17 21.13 37.84 6.12
C VAL A 17 20.95 36.71 5.10
N SER A 18 22.01 35.94 4.85
CA SER A 18 21.95 34.70 4.10
C SER A 18 21.16 33.70 4.94
N LEU A 19 19.86 33.58 4.70
CA LEU A 19 19.06 32.47 5.24
C LEU A 19 19.67 31.17 4.68
N PRO A 20 20.03 30.21 5.52
CA PRO A 20 20.47 28.93 5.03
C PRO A 20 19.33 28.32 4.22
N LEU A 21 19.57 28.07 2.94
CA LEU A 21 18.68 27.31 2.08
C LEU A 21 18.68 25.88 2.64
N GLN A 22 17.73 25.57 3.52
CA GLN A 22 17.62 24.25 4.10
C GLN A 22 17.28 23.31 2.96
N ALA A 23 18.21 22.42 2.62
CA ALA A 23 17.96 21.41 1.61
C ALA A 23 16.75 20.60 2.05
N ALA A 24 15.78 20.42 1.15
CA ALA A 24 14.61 19.60 1.45
C ALA A 24 15.04 18.20 1.88
N GLU A 25 14.42 17.69 2.92
CA GLU A 25 14.63 16.31 3.38
C GLU A 25 14.33 15.32 2.25
N PRO A 26 15.12 14.24 2.10
CA PRO A 26 14.86 13.23 1.08
C PRO A 26 13.52 12.53 1.32
N VAL A 27 12.77 12.27 0.24
CA VAL A 27 11.48 11.57 0.29
C VAL A 27 11.70 10.07 0.49
N LYS A 28 11.14 9.52 1.55
CA LYS A 28 11.22 8.09 1.91
C LYS A 28 10.13 7.35 1.15
N VAL A 29 10.51 6.59 0.13
CA VAL A 29 9.60 5.82 -0.72
C VAL A 29 9.57 4.37 -0.27
N GLY A 30 8.41 3.90 0.15
CA GLY A 30 8.20 2.52 0.57
C GLY A 30 7.40 1.69 -0.43
N SER A 31 7.35 0.40 -0.19
CA SER A 31 6.40 -0.51 -0.81
C SER A 31 6.15 -1.75 0.03
N LYS A 32 5.10 -2.48 -0.33
CA LYS A 32 4.87 -3.83 0.19
C LYS A 32 5.93 -4.80 -0.34
N ILE A 33 6.03 -5.95 0.32
CA ILE A 33 7.08 -6.96 0.05
C ILE A 33 6.86 -7.70 -1.28
N ASP A 34 5.66 -7.68 -1.83
CA ASP A 34 5.31 -8.38 -3.07
C ASP A 34 5.98 -7.76 -4.31
N THR A 35 5.98 -8.52 -5.42
CA THR A 35 6.61 -8.11 -6.67
C THR A 35 5.96 -6.87 -7.28
N GLU A 36 4.63 -6.75 -7.22
CA GLU A 36 3.90 -5.59 -7.73
C GLU A 36 4.24 -4.35 -6.91
N GLY A 37 4.25 -4.48 -5.57
CA GLY A 37 4.68 -3.41 -4.68
C GLY A 37 6.10 -2.94 -4.97
N ALA A 38 7.03 -3.87 -5.19
CA ALA A 38 8.41 -3.54 -5.56
C ALA A 38 8.48 -2.78 -6.89
N LEU A 39 7.73 -3.22 -7.92
CA LEU A 39 7.68 -2.55 -9.22
C LEU A 39 7.12 -1.12 -9.09
N LEU A 40 5.97 -0.96 -8.46
CA LEU A 40 5.31 0.34 -8.30
C LEU A 40 6.17 1.30 -7.46
N GLY A 41 6.78 0.81 -6.38
CA GLY A 41 7.70 1.60 -5.57
C GLY A 41 8.91 2.08 -6.35
N ASN A 42 9.52 1.22 -7.19
CA ASN A 42 10.64 1.63 -8.06
C ASN A 42 10.22 2.65 -9.12
N ILE A 43 9.01 2.55 -9.66
CA ILE A 43 8.47 3.56 -10.58
C ILE A 43 8.37 4.92 -9.86
N ILE A 44 7.83 4.95 -8.64
CA ILE A 44 7.74 6.18 -7.83
C ILE A 44 9.12 6.77 -7.57
N LEU A 45 10.11 5.94 -7.17
CA LEU A 45 11.49 6.39 -6.96
C LEU A 45 12.06 7.06 -8.21
N GLN A 46 12.02 6.36 -9.35
CA GLN A 46 12.59 6.86 -10.59
C GLN A 46 11.91 8.15 -11.08
N VAL A 47 10.60 8.26 -10.93
CA VAL A 47 9.87 9.48 -11.29
C VAL A 47 10.31 10.65 -10.41
N LEU A 48 10.39 10.48 -9.09
CA LEU A 48 10.84 11.53 -8.18
C LEU A 48 12.27 11.95 -8.49
N GLU A 49 13.18 11.01 -8.66
CA GLU A 49 14.60 11.25 -8.96
C GLU A 49 14.79 11.95 -10.32
N SER A 50 14.02 11.58 -11.34
CA SER A 50 14.04 12.25 -12.65
C SER A 50 13.62 13.72 -12.60
N HIS A 51 12.89 14.12 -11.56
CA HIS A 51 12.52 15.50 -11.28
C HIS A 51 13.43 16.19 -10.24
N GLY A 52 14.58 15.59 -9.94
CA GLY A 52 15.58 16.18 -9.04
C GLY A 52 15.22 16.04 -7.54
N VAL A 53 14.22 15.26 -7.18
CA VAL A 53 13.86 14.98 -5.79
C VAL A 53 14.81 13.92 -5.23
N LYS A 54 15.46 14.22 -4.10
CA LYS A 54 16.26 13.22 -3.38
C LYS A 54 15.33 12.21 -2.73
N THR A 55 15.69 10.93 -2.79
CA THR A 55 14.88 9.84 -2.24
C THR A 55 15.66 8.97 -1.25
N VAL A 56 14.94 8.27 -0.38
CA VAL A 56 15.42 7.17 0.43
C VAL A 56 14.61 5.93 0.07
N ASN A 57 15.29 4.89 -0.38
CA ASN A 57 14.67 3.64 -0.78
C ASN A 57 14.30 2.77 0.43
N LYS A 58 13.00 2.52 0.61
CA LYS A 58 12.40 1.62 1.61
C LYS A 58 11.47 0.59 0.93
N ILE A 59 11.78 0.22 -0.32
CA ILE A 59 10.98 -0.74 -1.10
C ILE A 59 11.08 -2.13 -0.48
N GLN A 60 9.98 -2.89 -0.59
CA GLN A 60 9.83 -4.23 0.00
C GLN A 60 9.98 -4.24 1.53
N LEU A 61 9.47 -3.20 2.20
CA LEU A 61 9.58 -3.04 3.65
C LEU A 61 8.86 -4.15 4.43
N GLY A 62 7.73 -4.64 3.94
CA GLY A 62 6.96 -5.67 4.62
C GLY A 62 5.53 -5.84 4.09
N THR A 63 4.71 -6.53 4.87
CA THR A 63 3.28 -6.72 4.57
C THR A 63 2.48 -5.44 4.75
N THR A 64 1.21 -5.44 4.34
CA THR A 64 0.32 -4.28 4.48
C THR A 64 0.31 -3.66 5.88
N PRO A 65 0.20 -4.40 7.00
CA PRO A 65 0.24 -3.80 8.33
C PRO A 65 1.58 -3.11 8.64
N VAL A 66 2.69 -3.66 8.20
CA VAL A 66 4.03 -3.09 8.43
C VAL A 66 4.19 -1.75 7.71
N VAL A 67 3.88 -1.72 6.41
CA VAL A 67 4.02 -0.50 5.59
C VAL A 67 3.02 0.58 6.06
N ARG A 68 1.80 0.17 6.42
CA ARG A 68 0.79 1.06 6.99
C ARG A 68 1.27 1.68 8.30
N GLY A 69 1.87 0.88 9.19
CA GLY A 69 2.47 1.36 10.44
C GLY A 69 3.58 2.38 10.19
N ALA A 70 4.47 2.10 9.25
CA ALA A 70 5.59 2.98 8.91
C ALA A 70 5.14 4.35 8.39
N ILE A 71 4.15 4.41 7.49
CA ILE A 71 3.67 5.72 6.99
C ILE A 71 2.93 6.51 8.07
N THR A 72 2.13 5.85 8.90
CA THR A 72 1.43 6.54 9.99
C THR A 72 2.37 7.02 11.10
N ALA A 73 3.52 6.37 11.26
CA ALA A 73 4.60 6.79 12.17
C ALA A 73 5.54 7.87 11.57
N GLY A 74 5.38 8.25 10.29
CA GLY A 74 6.27 9.19 9.62
C GLY A 74 7.63 8.59 9.20
N GLU A 75 7.75 7.27 9.20
CA GLU A 75 8.94 6.55 8.71
C GLU A 75 8.97 6.39 7.20
N LEU A 76 7.83 6.60 6.54
CA LEU A 76 7.65 6.70 5.10
C LEU A 76 6.92 8.00 4.76
N ASP A 77 7.17 8.52 3.56
CA ASP A 77 6.47 9.69 3.03
C ASP A 77 5.49 9.32 1.92
N ILE A 78 5.76 8.24 1.17
CA ILE A 78 4.91 7.77 0.07
C ILE A 78 5.08 6.26 -0.15
N TYR A 79 3.98 5.59 -0.48
CA TYR A 79 3.98 4.21 -0.98
C TYR A 79 2.72 3.93 -1.81
N PRO A 80 2.72 2.92 -2.71
CA PRO A 80 1.54 2.48 -3.43
C PRO A 80 0.62 1.66 -2.52
N GLU A 81 -0.68 2.02 -2.50
CA GLU A 81 -1.67 1.34 -1.68
C GLU A 81 -2.98 1.14 -2.46
N TYR A 82 -3.81 0.23 -2.00
CA TYR A 82 -5.08 -0.14 -2.61
C TYR A 82 -6.25 0.39 -1.80
N THR A 83 -7.20 1.03 -2.46
CA THR A 83 -8.36 1.67 -1.81
C THR A 83 -9.19 0.69 -0.98
N GLY A 84 -9.31 -0.56 -1.43
CA GLY A 84 -10.03 -1.61 -0.71
C GLY A 84 -9.44 -1.98 0.65
N ASN A 85 -8.15 -1.73 0.87
CA ASN A 85 -7.53 -1.94 2.18
C ASN A 85 -8.05 -0.96 3.25
N GLY A 86 -8.77 0.10 2.86
CA GLY A 86 -9.47 0.97 3.80
C GLY A 86 -10.42 0.22 4.71
N ALA A 87 -11.12 -0.79 4.19
CA ALA A 87 -11.98 -1.67 4.98
C ALA A 87 -11.23 -2.29 6.18
N PHE A 88 -10.05 -2.84 5.91
CA PHE A 88 -9.17 -3.44 6.91
C PHE A 88 -8.56 -2.38 7.86
N PHE A 89 -8.09 -1.24 7.34
CA PHE A 89 -7.48 -0.19 8.16
C PHE A 89 -8.43 0.40 9.19
N PHE A 90 -9.70 0.54 8.81
CA PHE A 90 -10.73 1.17 9.65
C PHE A 90 -11.65 0.18 10.34
N LYS A 91 -11.43 -1.13 10.14
CA LYS A 91 -12.26 -2.23 10.71
C LYS A 91 -13.73 -2.08 10.37
N ASP A 92 -14.03 -1.81 9.12
CA ASP A 92 -15.34 -1.45 8.62
C ASP A 92 -15.68 -2.26 7.33
N GLU A 93 -15.34 -3.55 7.35
CA GLU A 93 -15.43 -4.45 6.19
C GLU A 93 -16.87 -4.66 5.69
N ASN A 94 -17.87 -4.37 6.53
CA ASN A 94 -19.27 -4.56 6.19
C ASN A 94 -19.90 -3.39 5.43
N ASP A 95 -19.23 -2.24 5.34
CA ASP A 95 -19.76 -1.09 4.62
C ASP A 95 -19.79 -1.35 3.11
N PRO A 96 -20.96 -1.19 2.46
CA PRO A 96 -21.11 -1.44 1.03
C PRO A 96 -20.27 -0.52 0.15
N ALA A 97 -19.80 0.61 0.66
CA ALA A 97 -18.91 1.52 -0.07
C ALA A 97 -17.63 0.81 -0.56
N TRP A 98 -17.13 -0.16 0.18
CA TRP A 98 -15.92 -0.92 -0.20
C TRP A 98 -16.12 -1.83 -1.42
N LYS A 99 -17.37 -2.09 -1.81
CA LYS A 99 -17.71 -2.89 -3.01
C LYS A 99 -17.79 -2.05 -4.29
N ASN A 100 -17.62 -0.74 -4.18
CA ASN A 100 -17.60 0.19 -5.30
C ASN A 100 -16.30 0.98 -5.31
N ALA A 101 -15.57 0.96 -6.43
CA ALA A 101 -14.25 1.55 -6.54
C ALA A 101 -14.23 3.04 -6.19
N GLN A 102 -15.19 3.82 -6.72
CA GLN A 102 -15.27 5.26 -6.47
C GLN A 102 -15.65 5.56 -5.02
N GLN A 103 -16.67 4.89 -4.49
CA GLN A 103 -17.12 5.10 -3.11
C GLN A 103 -16.03 4.69 -2.10
N GLY A 104 -15.34 3.57 -2.35
CA GLY A 104 -14.23 3.11 -1.53
C GLY A 104 -13.07 4.10 -1.52
N TYR A 105 -12.72 4.65 -2.68
CA TYR A 105 -11.69 5.68 -2.79
C TYR A 105 -12.05 6.95 -2.00
N GLU A 106 -13.24 7.50 -2.21
CA GLU A 106 -13.66 8.72 -1.50
C GLU A 106 -13.74 8.50 0.02
N LYS A 107 -14.18 7.32 0.43
CA LYS A 107 -14.26 6.95 1.85
C LYS A 107 -12.88 6.86 2.48
N VAL A 108 -11.95 6.08 1.90
CA VAL A 108 -10.61 5.93 2.47
C VAL A 108 -9.83 7.23 2.47
N LYS A 109 -9.92 8.02 1.40
CA LYS A 109 -9.33 9.36 1.28
C LYS A 109 -9.79 10.28 2.41
N THR A 110 -11.09 10.31 2.65
CA THR A 110 -11.69 11.16 3.71
C THR A 110 -11.24 10.70 5.10
N LEU A 111 -11.35 9.41 5.39
CA LEU A 111 -10.99 8.86 6.69
C LEU A 111 -9.51 9.04 7.01
N ASP A 112 -8.62 8.82 6.04
CA ASP A 112 -7.19 8.97 6.22
C ASP A 112 -6.76 10.43 6.36
N ALA A 113 -7.34 11.35 5.61
CA ALA A 113 -7.07 12.76 5.76
C ALA A 113 -7.42 13.25 7.18
N GLN A 114 -8.56 12.81 7.70
CA GLN A 114 -9.05 13.22 9.02
C GLN A 114 -8.28 12.57 10.17
N LYS A 115 -8.03 11.26 10.09
CA LYS A 115 -7.49 10.49 11.22
C LYS A 115 -5.98 10.40 11.24
N ASN A 116 -5.34 10.35 10.05
CA ASN A 116 -3.93 10.04 9.91
C ASN A 116 -3.14 11.12 9.16
N LYS A 117 -3.79 12.17 8.68
CA LYS A 117 -3.18 13.23 7.84
C LYS A 117 -2.53 12.67 6.56
N LEU A 118 -3.04 11.56 6.06
CA LEU A 118 -2.58 10.94 4.82
C LEU A 118 -3.44 11.40 3.65
N ILE A 119 -2.79 11.67 2.53
CA ILE A 119 -3.44 12.12 1.30
C ILE A 119 -3.41 10.98 0.29
N TRP A 120 -4.58 10.54 -0.15
CA TRP A 120 -4.72 9.60 -1.25
C TRP A 120 -4.74 10.37 -2.57
N LEU A 121 -3.79 10.08 -3.44
CA LEU A 121 -3.73 10.64 -4.79
C LEU A 121 -4.78 9.99 -5.69
N THR A 122 -4.96 10.51 -6.90
CA THR A 122 -5.86 9.93 -7.89
C THR A 122 -5.48 8.46 -8.15
N PRO A 123 -6.44 7.52 -8.03
CA PRO A 123 -6.15 6.11 -8.23
C PRO A 123 -5.87 5.78 -9.69
N ALA A 124 -4.99 4.82 -9.93
CA ALA A 124 -4.82 4.22 -11.24
C ALA A 124 -6.07 3.40 -11.62
N PRO A 125 -6.43 3.31 -12.91
CA PRO A 125 -7.55 2.49 -13.37
C PRO A 125 -7.16 1.00 -13.37
N ALA A 126 -6.90 0.45 -12.17
CA ALA A 126 -6.45 -0.91 -11.97
C ALA A 126 -7.37 -1.63 -10.97
N ASN A 127 -7.46 -2.96 -11.11
CA ASN A 127 -8.16 -3.82 -10.17
C ASN A 127 -7.20 -4.92 -9.69
N ASN A 128 -6.95 -4.98 -8.39
CA ASN A 128 -6.11 -5.96 -7.73
C ASN A 128 -6.89 -6.68 -6.62
N THR A 129 -8.11 -7.11 -6.94
CA THR A 129 -8.96 -7.87 -6.01
C THR A 129 -8.41 -9.28 -5.82
N TRP A 130 -8.32 -9.72 -4.57
CA TRP A 130 -7.96 -11.10 -4.26
C TRP A 130 -8.96 -12.10 -4.81
N THR A 131 -8.42 -13.19 -5.37
CA THR A 131 -9.19 -14.31 -5.90
C THR A 131 -8.45 -15.62 -5.67
N ILE A 132 -9.16 -16.73 -5.76
CA ILE A 132 -8.58 -18.06 -5.75
C ILE A 132 -8.58 -18.59 -7.20
N ALA A 133 -7.39 -18.84 -7.73
CA ALA A 133 -7.22 -19.49 -9.03
C ALA A 133 -7.04 -21.00 -8.85
N VAL A 134 -7.66 -21.78 -9.72
CA VAL A 134 -7.56 -23.24 -9.74
C VAL A 134 -6.98 -23.69 -11.09
N ARG A 135 -6.11 -24.70 -11.09
CA ARG A 135 -5.60 -25.26 -12.34
C ARG A 135 -6.76 -25.81 -13.17
N GLN A 136 -6.70 -25.59 -14.47
CA GLN A 136 -7.76 -25.97 -15.39
C GLN A 136 -8.06 -27.47 -15.33
N ASP A 137 -7.02 -28.32 -15.33
CA ASP A 137 -7.17 -29.77 -15.25
C ASP A 137 -7.88 -30.22 -13.96
N LEU A 138 -7.60 -29.58 -12.83
CA LEU A 138 -8.28 -29.87 -11.57
C LEU A 138 -9.73 -29.38 -11.60
N ALA A 139 -9.97 -28.20 -12.15
CA ALA A 139 -11.31 -27.63 -12.28
C ALA A 139 -12.20 -28.49 -13.17
N GLU A 140 -11.72 -28.88 -14.36
CA GLU A 140 -12.45 -29.73 -15.31
C GLU A 140 -12.75 -31.13 -14.72
N LYS A 141 -11.75 -31.77 -14.14
CA LYS A 141 -11.89 -33.11 -13.54
C LYS A 141 -12.93 -33.15 -12.42
N ASN A 142 -13.06 -32.07 -11.66
CA ASN A 142 -13.93 -32.04 -10.47
C ASN A 142 -15.12 -31.08 -10.64
N HIS A 143 -15.35 -30.59 -11.86
CA HIS A 143 -16.45 -29.68 -12.21
C HIS A 143 -16.49 -28.41 -11.31
N LEU A 144 -15.32 -27.82 -11.05
CA LEU A 144 -15.18 -26.62 -10.21
C LEU A 144 -15.33 -25.36 -11.09
N THR A 145 -16.45 -24.71 -11.00
CA THR A 145 -16.74 -23.47 -11.74
C THR A 145 -16.92 -22.26 -10.83
N SER A 146 -17.06 -22.50 -9.55
CA SER A 146 -17.28 -21.47 -8.51
C SER A 146 -16.64 -21.84 -7.18
N LEU A 147 -16.55 -20.89 -6.27
CA LEU A 147 -16.12 -21.15 -4.89
C LEU A 147 -17.11 -22.02 -4.13
N ALA A 148 -18.39 -21.99 -4.50
CA ALA A 148 -19.39 -22.90 -3.94
C ALA A 148 -19.11 -24.35 -4.35
N ASP A 149 -18.75 -24.60 -5.62
CA ASP A 149 -18.36 -25.94 -6.08
C ASP A 149 -17.10 -26.42 -5.38
N LEU A 150 -16.11 -25.53 -5.21
CA LEU A 150 -14.89 -25.84 -4.46
C LEU A 150 -15.23 -26.27 -3.03
N SER A 151 -16.07 -25.51 -2.34
CA SER A 151 -16.54 -25.84 -1.00
C SER A 151 -17.24 -27.19 -0.95
N ALA A 152 -18.19 -27.44 -1.85
CA ALA A 152 -18.91 -28.69 -1.92
C ALA A 152 -17.99 -29.90 -2.20
N TRP A 153 -17.00 -29.73 -3.07
CA TRP A 153 -16.00 -30.75 -3.36
C TRP A 153 -15.11 -31.06 -2.15
N LEU A 154 -14.66 -30.02 -1.42
CA LEU A 154 -13.88 -30.18 -0.18
C LEU A 154 -14.67 -30.93 0.90
N GLN A 155 -15.96 -30.60 1.08
CA GLN A 155 -16.84 -31.28 2.05
C GLN A 155 -17.03 -32.79 1.73
N LYS A 156 -16.89 -33.18 0.46
CA LYS A 156 -16.92 -34.57 0.00
C LYS A 156 -15.56 -35.29 0.06
N GLY A 157 -14.57 -34.67 0.69
CA GLY A 157 -13.24 -35.23 0.86
C GLY A 157 -12.26 -34.90 -0.28
N GLY A 158 -12.59 -33.91 -1.10
CA GLY A 158 -11.64 -33.34 -2.06
C GLY A 158 -10.41 -32.78 -1.37
N ASP A 159 -9.23 -32.97 -1.96
CA ASP A 159 -7.98 -32.51 -1.40
C ASP A 159 -7.14 -31.73 -2.41
N PHE A 160 -6.58 -30.62 -1.96
CA PHE A 160 -5.66 -29.79 -2.74
C PHE A 160 -4.73 -28.98 -1.83
N LYS A 161 -3.70 -28.40 -2.40
CA LYS A 161 -2.83 -27.46 -1.71
C LYS A 161 -3.07 -26.04 -2.24
N LEU A 162 -3.33 -25.10 -1.34
CA LEU A 162 -3.40 -23.68 -1.64
C LEU A 162 -2.01 -23.07 -1.42
N ALA A 163 -1.43 -22.53 -2.49
CA ALA A 163 -0.23 -21.72 -2.44
C ALA A 163 -0.65 -20.24 -2.40
N ALA A 164 -0.27 -19.51 -1.35
CA ALA A 164 -0.64 -18.12 -1.17
C ALA A 164 0.41 -17.36 -0.33
N SER A 165 0.34 -16.04 -0.33
CA SER A 165 1.17 -15.24 0.58
C SER A 165 0.73 -15.45 2.04
N ALA A 166 1.64 -15.26 2.98
CA ALA A 166 1.31 -15.29 4.40
C ALA A 166 0.20 -14.30 4.74
N GLU A 167 0.25 -13.10 4.16
CA GLU A 167 -0.80 -12.09 4.33
C GLU A 167 -2.19 -12.59 3.90
N PHE A 168 -2.30 -13.28 2.75
CA PHE A 168 -3.58 -13.85 2.32
C PHE A 168 -4.09 -14.95 3.25
N ILE A 169 -3.17 -15.77 3.76
CA ILE A 169 -3.52 -16.89 4.67
C ILE A 169 -4.02 -16.36 6.02
N GLU A 170 -3.41 -15.29 6.54
CA GLU A 170 -3.59 -14.85 7.93
C GLU A 170 -4.57 -13.68 8.10
N ARG A 171 -4.70 -12.82 7.10
CA ARG A 171 -5.55 -11.62 7.20
C ARG A 171 -7.03 -11.98 7.32
N PRO A 172 -7.77 -11.42 8.30
CA PRO A 172 -9.16 -11.76 8.56
C PRO A 172 -10.12 -11.56 7.38
N ASP A 173 -9.81 -10.58 6.52
CA ASP A 173 -10.59 -10.22 5.33
C ASP A 173 -10.11 -10.92 4.04
N ALA A 174 -9.21 -11.89 4.15
CA ALA A 174 -8.70 -12.71 3.06
C ALA A 174 -9.15 -14.18 3.20
N LEU A 175 -8.26 -15.17 3.28
CA LEU A 175 -8.63 -16.57 3.36
C LEU A 175 -9.66 -16.88 4.46
N PRO A 176 -9.54 -16.38 5.69
CA PRO A 176 -10.57 -16.59 6.72
C PRO A 176 -11.96 -16.09 6.31
N ALA A 177 -12.05 -14.98 5.55
CA ALA A 177 -13.32 -14.50 5.03
C ALA A 177 -13.90 -15.42 3.96
N PHE A 178 -13.07 -15.94 3.03
CA PHE A 178 -13.49 -16.93 2.05
C PHE A 178 -13.99 -18.22 2.73
N GLU A 179 -13.24 -18.73 3.70
CA GLU A 179 -13.62 -19.93 4.46
C GLU A 179 -14.98 -19.75 5.15
N LYS A 180 -15.19 -18.62 5.78
CA LYS A 180 -16.46 -18.27 6.46
C LYS A 180 -17.62 -18.11 5.47
N ALA A 181 -17.39 -17.41 4.37
CA ALA A 181 -18.45 -17.08 3.40
C ALA A 181 -18.95 -18.32 2.64
N TYR A 182 -18.04 -19.27 2.36
CA TYR A 182 -18.34 -20.46 1.57
C TYR A 182 -18.40 -21.75 2.38
N GLY A 183 -18.23 -21.70 3.70
CA GLY A 183 -18.45 -22.84 4.59
C GLY A 183 -17.42 -23.96 4.45
N PHE A 184 -16.15 -23.64 4.19
CA PHE A 184 -15.07 -24.62 4.19
C PHE A 184 -13.95 -24.20 5.17
N LYS A 185 -13.04 -25.11 5.48
CA LYS A 185 -11.85 -24.85 6.26
C LYS A 185 -10.69 -25.66 5.72
N LEU A 186 -9.57 -25.00 5.43
CA LEU A 186 -8.35 -25.67 5.02
C LEU A 186 -7.51 -26.09 6.24
N LYS A 187 -6.93 -27.28 6.16
CA LYS A 187 -5.97 -27.76 7.15
C LYS A 187 -4.61 -27.10 6.92
N GLN A 188 -3.81 -26.97 7.97
CA GLN A 188 -2.45 -26.44 7.85
C GLN A 188 -1.61 -27.20 6.80
N SER A 189 -1.80 -28.51 6.66
CA SER A 189 -1.13 -29.33 5.64
C SER A 189 -1.53 -29.03 4.20
N GLN A 190 -2.64 -28.32 4.01
CA GLN A 190 -3.14 -27.89 2.69
C GLN A 190 -2.67 -26.47 2.33
N LEU A 191 -2.02 -25.76 3.25
CA LEU A 191 -1.54 -24.39 3.05
C LEU A 191 -0.04 -24.39 2.76
N LEU A 192 0.34 -23.74 1.66
CA LEU A 192 1.72 -23.47 1.31
C LEU A 192 1.93 -21.95 1.29
N SER A 193 2.58 -21.42 2.32
CA SER A 193 2.94 -20.02 2.39
C SER A 193 4.10 -19.70 1.43
N LEU A 194 3.88 -18.75 0.53
CA LEU A 194 4.88 -18.24 -0.40
C LEU A 194 5.43 -16.92 0.13
N ALA A 195 6.74 -16.86 0.31
CA ALA A 195 7.46 -15.62 0.59
C ALA A 195 7.81 -14.94 -0.73
N GLY A 196 7.05 -13.91 -1.11
CA GLY A 196 7.27 -13.16 -2.36
C GLY A 196 6.65 -13.83 -3.60
N ALA A 197 7.12 -13.46 -4.78
CA ALA A 197 6.55 -13.89 -6.05
C ALA A 197 6.55 -15.42 -6.24
N ILE A 198 5.48 -15.90 -6.85
CA ILE A 198 5.45 -17.26 -7.40
C ILE A 198 6.58 -17.34 -8.43
N ARG A 199 7.66 -18.01 -8.08
CA ARG A 199 8.66 -18.40 -9.07
C ARG A 199 8.04 -19.51 -9.92
N ARG A 200 7.88 -19.26 -11.20
CA ARG A 200 7.50 -20.28 -12.19
C ARG A 200 8.65 -21.26 -12.39
#